data_432bed31fc9234052c49754c7caf2941
#
_entry.id   432bed31fc9234052c49754c7caf2941
#
_cell.length_a   1.000
_cell.length_b   1.000
_cell.length_c   1.000
_cell.angle_alpha   90.00
_cell.angle_beta   90.00
_cell.angle_gamma   90.00
#
_symmetry.space_group_name_H-M   'P 1'
#
loop_
_entity.id
_entity.type
_entity.pdbx_description
1 polymer ?
#
loop_
_entity_poly.entity_id
_entity_poly.type
_entity_poly.pdbx_seq_one_letter_code
_entity_poly.pdbx_strand_id
1 'polypeptide(L)'
;MHRTHKACVSTAAAVALMTGGPVAAAAANTADAAGSAPAAAAARSDMNAEQAAAAALKKYPGVVESLDKDDAVWHVDVIGKNGKHAELTVDTRSGKVFTENADEDSDDSGGNKALIAAKVTAKQAMEAALAAHPGQVSSVEWDDDDDSGARYWHVEIKSGGKTTNVHVDPTSGKATVSRSDSDDNDDNN
;
A
#
# COMPACT_ATOMS: atom_id res chain seq x y z
N MET A 1 13.65 -21.70 11.01
CA MET A 1 14.09 -21.38 9.64
C MET A 1 13.95 -19.88 9.47
N HIS A 2 15.06 -19.18 9.33
CA HIS A 2 15.06 -17.72 9.23
C HIS A 2 14.50 -17.33 7.87
N ARG A 3 13.32 -16.70 7.83
CA ARG A 3 12.86 -15.98 6.64
C ARG A 3 13.63 -14.66 6.56
N THR A 4 14.54 -14.58 5.61
CA THR A 4 15.23 -13.33 5.28
C THR A 4 14.23 -12.41 4.59
N HIS A 5 13.91 -11.28 5.23
CA HIS A 5 13.22 -10.18 4.59
C HIS A 5 14.01 -9.74 3.36
N LYS A 6 13.46 -9.95 2.19
CA LYS A 6 14.03 -9.44 0.95
C LYS A 6 13.77 -7.95 0.88
N ALA A 7 14.75 -7.16 1.29
CA ALA A 7 14.75 -5.74 1.02
C ALA A 7 14.90 -5.54 -0.49
N CYS A 8 13.86 -5.05 -1.15
CA CYS A 8 13.92 -4.61 -2.54
C CYS A 8 14.78 -3.36 -2.64
N VAL A 9 15.95 -3.48 -3.27
CA VAL A 9 16.84 -2.37 -3.56
C VAL A 9 16.36 -1.71 -4.85
N SER A 10 15.66 -0.60 -4.75
CA SER A 10 15.24 0.20 -5.89
C SER A 10 16.40 0.98 -6.49
N THR A 11 16.70 0.71 -7.76
CA THR A 11 17.67 1.47 -8.55
C THR A 11 16.99 2.69 -9.14
N ALA A 12 17.35 3.88 -8.68
CA ALA A 12 16.84 5.15 -9.20
C ALA A 12 17.35 5.42 -10.62
N ALA A 13 16.44 5.59 -11.58
CA ALA A 13 16.74 6.12 -12.91
C ALA A 13 16.41 7.61 -12.95
N ALA A 14 17.44 8.43 -13.12
CA ALA A 14 17.36 9.88 -13.30
C ALA A 14 16.86 10.22 -14.70
N VAL A 15 15.80 11.04 -14.81
CA VAL A 15 15.37 11.64 -16.08
C VAL A 15 15.69 13.13 -16.09
N ALA A 16 16.43 13.56 -17.11
CA ALA A 16 16.93 14.89 -17.32
C ALA A 16 15.85 15.88 -17.75
N LEU A 17 15.92 17.11 -17.18
CA LEU A 17 15.15 18.27 -17.60
C LEU A 17 15.69 18.85 -18.93
N MET A 18 14.77 19.17 -19.84
CA MET A 18 15.03 20.06 -20.96
C MET A 18 14.23 21.35 -20.78
N THR A 19 14.97 22.44 -20.64
CA THR A 19 14.49 23.82 -20.61
C THR A 19 14.28 24.34 -22.04
N GLY A 20 13.14 24.96 -22.29
CA GLY A 20 12.88 25.72 -23.51
C GLY A 20 12.12 27.02 -23.17
N GLY A 21 12.74 28.15 -23.50
CA GLY A 21 12.38 29.50 -23.13
C GLY A 21 11.25 30.15 -23.98
N PRO A 22 10.98 31.45 -23.75
CA PRO A 22 9.71 32.11 -24.07
C PRO A 22 9.70 32.81 -25.45
N VAL A 23 8.54 32.88 -26.07
CA VAL A 23 8.27 33.84 -27.15
C VAL A 23 6.95 34.56 -26.85
N ALA A 24 7.04 35.87 -26.70
CA ALA A 24 5.92 36.79 -26.61
C ALA A 24 5.43 37.17 -28.01
N ALA A 25 4.14 37.18 -28.22
CA ALA A 25 3.51 38.01 -29.26
C ALA A 25 2.09 38.36 -28.83
N ALA A 26 1.88 39.66 -28.72
CA ALA A 26 0.58 40.29 -28.43
C ALA A 26 -0.28 40.38 -29.69
N ALA A 27 -1.54 40.09 -29.56
CA ALA A 27 -2.58 40.63 -30.45
C ALA A 27 -3.95 40.65 -29.69
N ALA A 28 -4.47 41.83 -29.51
CA ALA A 28 -5.78 42.11 -28.94
C ALA A 28 -6.86 41.73 -29.93
N ASN A 29 -7.89 41.02 -29.47
CA ASN A 29 -9.25 41.08 -30.05
C ASN A 29 -10.30 40.81 -28.96
N THR A 30 -11.10 41.82 -28.74
CA THR A 30 -12.28 41.81 -27.89
C THR A 30 -13.41 41.09 -28.60
N ALA A 31 -13.96 40.05 -28.00
CA ALA A 31 -15.33 39.60 -28.17
C ALA A 31 -15.73 38.61 -27.09
N ASP A 32 -16.73 39.00 -26.32
CA ASP A 32 -17.71 38.21 -25.59
C ASP A 32 -17.29 36.80 -25.09
N ALA A 33 -16.86 36.75 -23.86
CA ALA A 33 -16.57 35.50 -23.19
C ALA A 33 -17.68 35.20 -22.20
N ALA A 34 -18.57 34.30 -22.58
CA ALA A 34 -19.25 33.48 -21.57
C ALA A 34 -18.19 32.77 -20.73
N GLY A 35 -18.08 33.17 -19.47
CA GLY A 35 -17.05 32.72 -18.58
C GLY A 35 -17.16 31.20 -18.28
N SER A 36 -16.39 30.42 -18.99
CA SER A 36 -15.99 29.11 -18.47
C SER A 36 -15.02 29.35 -17.33
N ALA A 37 -15.51 29.31 -16.10
CA ALA A 37 -14.65 29.22 -14.95
C ALA A 37 -13.70 28.03 -15.17
N PRO A 38 -12.39 28.20 -14.96
CA PRO A 38 -11.50 27.05 -14.98
C PRO A 38 -12.02 26.09 -13.92
N ALA A 39 -12.41 24.88 -14.34
CA ALA A 39 -12.65 23.82 -13.39
C ALA A 39 -11.39 23.70 -12.55
N ALA A 40 -11.47 24.13 -11.29
CA ALA A 40 -10.38 23.95 -10.34
C ALA A 40 -10.04 22.46 -10.41
N ALA A 41 -8.86 22.15 -10.92
CA ALA A 41 -8.34 20.80 -10.86
C ALA A 41 -8.27 20.49 -9.35
N ALA A 42 -9.27 19.77 -8.86
CA ALA A 42 -9.24 19.29 -7.49
C ALA A 42 -7.91 18.55 -7.34
N ALA A 43 -7.08 19.03 -6.45
CA ALA A 43 -5.82 18.35 -6.14
C ALA A 43 -6.21 16.91 -5.81
N ARG A 44 -5.87 15.99 -6.70
CA ARG A 44 -6.13 14.57 -6.46
C ARG A 44 -5.21 14.20 -5.31
N SER A 45 -5.81 13.90 -4.16
CA SER A 45 -5.07 13.28 -3.07
C SER A 45 -4.52 11.94 -3.58
N ASP A 46 -3.29 11.64 -3.19
CA ASP A 46 -2.70 10.34 -3.50
C ASP A 46 -3.64 9.21 -3.04
N MET A 47 -3.66 8.14 -3.83
CA MET A 47 -4.45 6.95 -3.53
C MET A 47 -4.05 6.34 -2.19
N ASN A 48 -5.03 6.05 -1.36
CA ASN A 48 -4.80 5.37 -0.08
C ASN A 48 -4.66 3.83 -0.27
N ALA A 49 -4.26 3.14 0.79
CA ALA A 49 -4.04 1.69 0.79
C ALA A 49 -5.25 0.89 0.30
N GLU A 50 -6.46 1.23 0.76
CA GLU A 50 -7.70 0.52 0.38
C GLU A 50 -8.01 0.70 -1.11
N GLN A 51 -7.78 1.89 -1.65
CA GLN A 51 -7.98 2.18 -3.07
C GLN A 51 -6.96 1.42 -3.94
N ALA A 52 -5.70 1.33 -3.48
CA ALA A 52 -4.66 0.57 -4.16
C ALA A 52 -4.98 -0.93 -4.17
N ALA A 53 -5.37 -1.49 -3.03
CA ALA A 53 -5.82 -2.87 -2.91
C ALA A 53 -7.00 -3.17 -3.87
N ALA A 54 -7.99 -2.29 -3.91
CA ALA A 54 -9.14 -2.43 -4.80
C ALA A 54 -8.75 -2.35 -6.29
N ALA A 55 -7.81 -1.48 -6.66
CA ALA A 55 -7.30 -1.38 -8.01
C ALA A 55 -6.52 -2.65 -8.43
N ALA A 56 -5.65 -3.15 -7.56
CA ALA A 56 -4.91 -4.39 -7.77
C ALA A 56 -5.86 -5.59 -7.95
N LEU A 57 -6.84 -5.77 -7.06
CA LEU A 57 -7.80 -6.88 -7.13
C LEU A 57 -8.73 -6.81 -8.35
N LYS A 58 -8.97 -5.62 -8.89
CA LYS A 58 -9.68 -5.44 -10.18
C LYS A 58 -8.84 -5.93 -11.35
N LYS A 59 -7.52 -5.76 -11.29
CA LYS A 59 -6.58 -6.20 -12.31
C LYS A 59 -6.29 -7.70 -12.21
N TYR A 60 -6.04 -8.18 -11.00
CA TYR A 60 -5.77 -9.60 -10.71
C TYR A 60 -6.70 -10.07 -9.57
N PRO A 61 -7.76 -10.82 -9.88
CA PRO A 61 -8.74 -11.26 -8.89
C PRO A 61 -8.18 -12.31 -7.93
N GLY A 62 -8.25 -12.03 -6.62
CA GLY A 62 -7.71 -12.90 -5.58
C GLY A 62 -7.94 -12.33 -4.18
N VAL A 63 -6.99 -12.59 -3.29
CA VAL A 63 -6.88 -12.00 -1.96
C VAL A 63 -5.55 -11.26 -1.86
N VAL A 64 -5.55 -10.09 -1.26
CA VAL A 64 -4.30 -9.36 -1.00
C VAL A 64 -3.55 -10.09 0.10
N GLU A 65 -2.29 -10.39 -0.13
CA GLU A 65 -1.36 -10.96 0.83
C GLU A 65 -0.59 -9.86 1.54
N SER A 66 -0.04 -8.94 0.74
CA SER A 66 0.66 -7.77 1.26
C SER A 66 0.35 -6.52 0.43
N LEU A 67 0.54 -5.37 1.03
CA LEU A 67 0.46 -4.07 0.40
C LEU A 67 1.38 -3.11 1.15
N ASP A 68 2.31 -2.50 0.44
CA ASP A 68 3.28 -1.58 1.00
C ASP A 68 3.44 -0.31 0.15
N LYS A 69 3.57 0.84 0.83
CA LYS A 69 3.75 2.12 0.16
C LYS A 69 5.23 2.47 0.02
N ASP A 70 5.68 2.59 -1.22
CA ASP A 70 7.00 3.10 -1.56
C ASP A 70 6.86 4.38 -2.42
N ASP A 71 7.14 5.52 -1.84
CA ASP A 71 7.04 6.86 -2.45
C ASP A 71 5.71 7.10 -3.20
N ALA A 72 5.75 7.04 -4.53
CA ALA A 72 4.62 7.33 -5.42
C ALA A 72 3.88 6.08 -5.90
N VAL A 73 4.22 4.90 -5.38
CA VAL A 73 3.62 3.62 -5.77
C VAL A 73 3.19 2.82 -4.55
N TRP A 74 2.25 1.90 -4.79
CA TRP A 74 1.92 0.82 -3.89
C TRP A 74 2.38 -0.48 -4.52
N HIS A 75 3.16 -1.28 -3.80
CA HIS A 75 3.44 -2.67 -4.13
C HIS A 75 2.33 -3.51 -3.52
N VAL A 76 1.76 -4.40 -4.30
CA VAL A 76 0.63 -5.23 -3.88
C VAL A 76 0.83 -6.67 -4.31
N ASP A 77 0.91 -7.56 -3.35
CA ASP A 77 0.96 -8.99 -3.58
C ASP A 77 -0.43 -9.59 -3.46
N VAL A 78 -0.80 -10.38 -4.43
CA VAL A 78 -2.13 -11.00 -4.52
C VAL A 78 -2.00 -12.50 -4.74
N ILE A 79 -2.69 -13.26 -3.91
CA ILE A 79 -2.88 -14.69 -4.13
C ILE A 79 -4.18 -14.91 -4.88
N GLY A 80 -4.08 -15.43 -6.10
CA GLY A 80 -5.23 -15.80 -6.91
C GLY A 80 -6.01 -16.98 -6.32
N LYS A 81 -7.25 -17.17 -6.75
CA LYS A 81 -8.08 -18.32 -6.32
C LYS A 81 -7.49 -19.68 -6.67
N ASN A 82 -6.58 -19.71 -7.63
CA ASN A 82 -5.80 -20.89 -8.03
C ASN A 82 -4.57 -21.15 -7.14
N GLY A 83 -4.33 -20.30 -6.12
CA GLY A 83 -3.16 -20.34 -5.24
C GLY A 83 -1.89 -19.75 -5.87
N LYS A 84 -1.98 -19.19 -7.07
CA LYS A 84 -0.87 -18.54 -7.76
C LYS A 84 -0.65 -17.12 -7.20
N HIS A 85 0.60 -16.71 -7.16
CA HIS A 85 1.03 -15.40 -6.69
C HIS A 85 1.14 -14.41 -7.84
N ALA A 86 0.81 -13.15 -7.59
CA ALA A 86 1.04 -12.05 -8.52
C ALA A 86 1.53 -10.81 -7.77
N GLU A 87 2.56 -10.18 -8.30
CA GLU A 87 3.13 -8.91 -7.84
C GLU A 87 2.65 -7.79 -8.75
N LEU A 88 2.04 -6.77 -8.15
CA LEU A 88 1.49 -5.62 -8.85
C LEU A 88 2.01 -4.32 -8.25
N THR A 89 2.18 -3.32 -9.12
CA THR A 89 2.51 -1.95 -8.72
C THR A 89 1.36 -1.03 -9.10
N VAL A 90 0.92 -0.18 -8.17
CA VAL A 90 -0.16 0.78 -8.37
C VAL A 90 0.36 2.20 -8.21
N ASP A 91 0.34 3.00 -9.27
CA ASP A 91 0.72 4.41 -9.20
C ASP A 91 -0.29 5.22 -8.38
N THR A 92 0.18 5.92 -7.35
CA THR A 92 -0.68 6.60 -6.36
C THR A 92 -1.52 7.75 -6.94
N ARG A 93 -1.06 8.38 -8.02
CA ARG A 93 -1.70 9.56 -8.61
C ARG A 93 -2.68 9.19 -9.71
N SER A 94 -2.29 8.25 -10.58
CA SER A 94 -3.10 7.85 -11.72
C SER A 94 -4.00 6.65 -11.44
N GLY A 95 -3.68 5.84 -10.41
CA GLY A 95 -4.33 4.57 -10.13
C GLY A 95 -4.02 3.49 -11.18
N LYS A 96 -3.00 3.71 -12.01
CA LYS A 96 -2.60 2.76 -13.04
C LYS A 96 -1.91 1.56 -12.39
N VAL A 97 -2.39 0.36 -12.74
CA VAL A 97 -1.86 -0.90 -12.23
C VAL A 97 -0.97 -1.54 -13.28
N PHE A 98 0.24 -1.88 -12.86
CA PHE A 98 1.20 -2.68 -13.64
C PHE A 98 1.32 -4.05 -12.96
N THR A 99 1.48 -5.09 -13.76
CA THR A 99 1.80 -6.43 -13.27
C THR A 99 3.29 -6.62 -13.48
N GLU A 100 4.02 -6.87 -12.41
CA GLU A 100 5.45 -7.16 -12.46
C GLU A 100 5.64 -8.65 -12.72
N ASN A 101 5.00 -9.48 -11.90
CA ASN A 101 4.97 -10.93 -12.06
C ASN A 101 3.54 -11.43 -11.87
N ALA A 102 3.20 -12.54 -12.51
CA ALA A 102 1.90 -13.17 -12.35
C ALA A 102 1.98 -14.68 -12.59
N ASP A 103 1.07 -15.40 -11.96
CA ASP A 103 0.92 -16.85 -12.07
C ASP A 103 2.15 -17.64 -11.62
N GLU A 104 2.95 -17.07 -10.71
CA GLU A 104 4.08 -17.77 -10.10
C GLU A 104 3.61 -18.77 -9.04
N ASP A 105 4.32 -19.88 -8.91
CA ASP A 105 4.10 -20.83 -7.83
C ASP A 105 4.65 -20.22 -6.53
N SER A 106 3.80 -20.12 -5.52
CA SER A 106 4.21 -19.64 -4.21
C SER A 106 4.88 -20.77 -3.41
N ASP A 107 6.01 -20.45 -2.80
CA ASP A 107 6.73 -21.36 -1.92
C ASP A 107 5.96 -21.67 -0.62
N ASP A 108 5.02 -20.80 -0.21
CA ASP A 108 4.19 -20.98 0.99
C ASP A 108 2.74 -21.39 0.69
N SER A 109 2.58 -22.59 0.19
CA SER A 109 1.24 -23.15 -0.08
C SER A 109 0.37 -23.31 1.17
N GLY A 110 0.97 -23.38 2.36
CA GLY A 110 0.27 -23.47 3.66
C GLY A 110 -0.32 -22.14 4.08
N GLY A 111 0.49 -21.07 4.03
CA GLY A 111 0.09 -19.70 4.32
C GLY A 111 -0.98 -19.20 3.38
N ASN A 112 -0.83 -19.49 2.08
CA ASN A 112 -1.81 -19.10 1.07
C ASN A 112 -3.19 -19.71 1.30
N LYS A 113 -3.26 -20.97 1.71
CA LYS A 113 -4.53 -21.63 2.05
C LYS A 113 -5.18 -20.96 3.27
N ALA A 114 -4.38 -20.61 4.28
CA ALA A 114 -4.87 -19.94 5.47
C ALA A 114 -5.36 -18.52 5.14
N LEU A 115 -4.64 -17.78 4.31
CA LEU A 115 -5.02 -16.45 3.83
C LEU A 115 -6.34 -16.49 3.02
N ILE A 116 -6.46 -17.42 2.06
CA ILE A 116 -7.68 -17.58 1.26
C ILE A 116 -8.88 -17.96 2.14
N ALA A 117 -8.65 -18.70 3.24
CA ALA A 117 -9.68 -19.10 4.18
C ALA A 117 -9.95 -18.10 5.30
N ALA A 118 -9.17 -17.01 5.40
CA ALA A 118 -9.32 -15.99 6.42
C ALA A 118 -10.70 -15.31 6.32
N LYS A 119 -11.33 -15.07 7.48
CA LYS A 119 -12.62 -14.37 7.55
C LYS A 119 -12.49 -12.86 7.41
N VAL A 120 -11.33 -12.35 7.81
CA VAL A 120 -10.98 -10.93 7.75
C VAL A 120 -10.01 -10.73 6.59
N THR A 121 -10.42 -9.94 5.62
CA THR A 121 -9.60 -9.55 4.47
C THR A 121 -8.62 -8.44 4.84
N ALA A 122 -7.57 -8.21 4.02
CA ALA A 122 -6.65 -7.08 4.18
C ALA A 122 -7.40 -5.74 4.35
N LYS A 123 -8.46 -5.49 3.55
CA LYS A 123 -9.29 -4.29 3.66
C LYS A 123 -9.94 -4.17 5.03
N GLN A 124 -10.55 -5.24 5.53
CA GLN A 124 -11.20 -5.25 6.85
C GLN A 124 -10.17 -5.11 7.98
N ALA A 125 -8.97 -5.66 7.80
CA ALA A 125 -7.88 -5.49 8.75
C ALA A 125 -7.41 -4.02 8.82
N MET A 126 -7.25 -3.36 7.67
CA MET A 126 -6.94 -1.92 7.62
C MET A 126 -8.03 -1.07 8.30
N GLU A 127 -9.31 -1.36 8.02
CA GLU A 127 -10.46 -0.67 8.66
C GLU A 127 -10.45 -0.87 10.19
N ALA A 128 -10.22 -2.10 10.67
CA ALA A 128 -10.14 -2.40 12.09
C ALA A 128 -8.95 -1.72 12.77
N ALA A 129 -7.79 -1.71 12.11
CA ALA A 129 -6.59 -1.05 12.60
C ALA A 129 -6.77 0.47 12.69
N LEU A 130 -7.36 1.12 11.67
CA LEU A 130 -7.65 2.55 11.67
C LEU A 130 -8.70 2.95 12.70
N ALA A 131 -9.66 2.06 13.01
CA ALA A 131 -10.63 2.28 14.07
C ALA A 131 -9.98 2.25 15.47
N ALA A 132 -8.97 1.40 15.65
CA ALA A 132 -8.19 1.32 16.89
C ALA A 132 -7.16 2.44 17.02
N HIS A 133 -6.52 2.82 15.90
CA HIS A 133 -5.50 3.85 15.86
C HIS A 133 -5.63 4.70 14.60
N PRO A 134 -6.17 5.93 14.69
CA PRO A 134 -6.35 6.81 13.53
C PRO A 134 -5.04 7.28 12.90
N GLY A 135 -4.97 7.26 11.56
CA GLY A 135 -3.80 7.67 10.79
C GLY A 135 -3.92 7.33 9.31
N GLN A 136 -2.81 7.07 8.69
CA GLN A 136 -2.70 6.59 7.31
C GLN A 136 -2.03 5.23 7.31
N VAL A 137 -2.67 4.23 6.73
CA VAL A 137 -2.03 2.93 6.51
C VAL A 137 -0.87 3.11 5.54
N SER A 138 0.30 2.63 5.92
CA SER A 138 1.49 2.59 5.05
C SER A 138 1.81 1.17 4.59
N SER A 139 1.41 0.16 5.37
CA SER A 139 1.55 -1.23 4.95
C SER A 139 0.47 -2.11 5.60
N VAL A 140 0.17 -3.22 4.95
CA VAL A 140 -0.58 -4.34 5.52
C VAL A 140 0.00 -5.63 4.99
N GLU A 141 0.19 -6.61 5.87
CA GLU A 141 0.85 -7.87 5.53
C GLU A 141 0.17 -9.04 6.26
N TRP A 142 0.04 -10.16 5.58
CA TRP A 142 -0.33 -11.43 6.17
C TRP A 142 0.89 -12.10 6.76
N ASP A 143 0.91 -12.27 8.07
CA ASP A 143 2.08 -12.70 8.80
C ASP A 143 1.75 -13.80 9.80
N ASP A 144 2.78 -14.44 10.36
CA ASP A 144 2.67 -15.43 11.40
C ASP A 144 3.61 -15.11 12.57
N ASP A 145 3.15 -15.44 13.76
CA ASP A 145 3.94 -15.34 14.97
C ASP A 145 4.94 -16.51 15.04
N ASP A 146 6.23 -16.18 15.07
CA ASP A 146 7.34 -17.15 15.04
C ASP A 146 7.27 -18.18 16.19
N ASP A 147 6.75 -17.78 17.36
CA ASP A 147 6.69 -18.64 18.53
C ASP A 147 5.48 -19.58 18.54
N SER A 148 4.33 -19.07 18.14
CA SER A 148 3.06 -19.79 18.18
C SER A 148 2.60 -20.30 16.82
N GLY A 149 3.11 -19.75 15.73
CA GLY A 149 2.62 -19.98 14.36
C GLY A 149 1.21 -19.44 14.11
N ALA A 150 0.72 -18.59 15.02
CA ALA A 150 -0.59 -17.95 14.87
C ALA A 150 -0.53 -16.92 13.74
N ARG A 151 -1.52 -16.95 12.85
CA ARG A 151 -1.61 -16.00 11.75
C ARG A 151 -2.31 -14.72 12.19
N TYR A 152 -1.86 -13.58 11.65
CA TYR A 152 -2.46 -12.27 11.90
C TYR A 152 -2.22 -11.33 10.72
N TRP A 153 -2.99 -10.24 10.67
CA TRP A 153 -2.69 -9.11 9.80
C TRP A 153 -1.78 -8.13 10.55
N HIS A 154 -0.61 -7.86 10.02
CA HIS A 154 0.24 -6.78 10.47
C HIS A 154 -0.11 -5.53 9.69
N VAL A 155 -0.50 -4.45 10.38
CA VAL A 155 -0.87 -3.17 9.76
C VAL A 155 -0.03 -2.07 10.34
N GLU A 156 0.72 -1.37 9.49
CA GLU A 156 1.45 -0.18 9.88
C GLU A 156 0.62 1.08 9.61
N ILE A 157 0.54 1.95 10.62
CA ILE A 157 -0.17 3.22 10.55
C ILE A 157 0.79 4.37 10.84
N LYS A 158 0.87 5.33 9.92
CA LYS A 158 1.62 6.57 10.10
C LYS A 158 0.69 7.68 10.59
N SER A 159 1.08 8.35 11.69
CA SER A 159 0.34 9.47 12.26
C SER A 159 1.30 10.45 12.94
N GLY A 160 1.32 11.71 12.50
CA GLY A 160 2.16 12.76 13.12
C GLY A 160 3.66 12.44 13.11
N GLY A 161 4.16 11.75 12.07
CA GLY A 161 5.58 11.36 11.95
C GLY A 161 5.98 10.12 12.75
N LYS A 162 5.03 9.46 13.42
CA LYS A 162 5.23 8.20 14.14
C LYS A 162 4.60 7.05 13.36
N THR A 163 5.21 5.87 13.44
CA THR A 163 4.64 4.61 12.96
C THR A 163 4.10 3.82 14.14
N THR A 164 2.91 3.28 13.98
CA THR A 164 2.27 2.39 14.95
C THR A 164 1.96 1.07 14.27
N ASN A 165 2.36 -0.03 14.89
CA ASN A 165 2.11 -1.38 14.41
C ASN A 165 0.85 -1.93 15.09
N VAL A 166 -0.08 -2.45 14.31
CA VAL A 166 -1.34 -3.02 14.79
C VAL A 166 -1.47 -4.44 14.25
N HIS A 167 -1.66 -5.41 15.15
CA HIS A 167 -2.00 -6.77 14.79
C HIS A 167 -3.52 -6.94 14.78
N VAL A 168 -4.06 -7.52 13.74
CA VAL A 168 -5.50 -7.79 13.63
C VAL A 168 -5.73 -9.29 13.47
N ASP A 169 -6.54 -9.85 14.36
CA ASP A 169 -6.90 -11.26 14.34
C ASP A 169 -7.73 -11.60 13.08
N PRO A 170 -7.32 -12.58 12.28
CA PRO A 170 -7.91 -12.84 10.97
C PRO A 170 -9.26 -13.55 11.03
N THR A 171 -9.72 -13.90 12.22
CA THR A 171 -11.02 -14.57 12.45
C THR A 171 -12.04 -13.61 13.03
N SER A 172 -11.63 -12.82 14.03
CA SER A 172 -12.52 -11.92 14.79
C SER A 172 -12.45 -10.45 14.35
N GLY A 173 -11.37 -10.05 13.65
CA GLY A 173 -11.10 -8.65 13.33
C GLY A 173 -10.65 -7.81 14.54
N LYS A 174 -10.32 -8.44 15.66
CA LYS A 174 -9.83 -7.71 16.84
C LYS A 174 -8.46 -7.10 16.56
N ALA A 175 -8.37 -5.79 16.63
CA ALA A 175 -7.12 -5.05 16.51
C ALA A 175 -6.44 -4.90 17.89
N THR A 176 -5.12 -5.07 17.90
CA THR A 176 -4.27 -4.89 19.10
C THR A 176 -3.03 -4.13 18.66
N VAL A 177 -2.72 -3.01 19.32
CA VAL A 177 -1.48 -2.27 19.06
C VAL A 177 -0.33 -3.13 19.58
N SER A 178 0.60 -3.52 18.69
CA SER A 178 1.83 -4.12 19.11
C SER A 178 2.76 -3.01 19.62
N ARG A 179 3.34 -3.22 20.80
CA ARG A 179 4.37 -2.31 21.29
C ARG A 179 5.59 -2.51 20.40
N SER A 180 5.98 -1.47 19.67
CA SER A 180 7.34 -1.42 19.14
C SER A 180 8.28 -1.39 20.35
N ASP A 181 9.20 -2.33 20.42
CA ASP A 181 10.37 -2.27 21.32
C ASP A 181 11.31 -1.17 20.84
N SER A 182 10.89 0.07 21.00
CA SER A 182 11.72 1.24 20.77
C SER A 182 11.81 1.98 22.08
N ASP A 183 13.08 2.07 22.54
CA ASP A 183 13.62 2.90 23.60
C ASP A 183 13.90 2.21 24.94
N ASP A 184 14.68 1.12 24.92
CA ASP A 184 15.65 0.89 26.00
C ASP A 184 16.96 1.64 25.66
N ASN A 185 16.89 2.98 25.58
CA ASN A 185 18.06 3.79 25.86
C ASN A 185 18.14 3.93 27.38
N ASP A 186 18.69 2.91 28.01
CA ASP A 186 19.28 3.06 29.33
C ASP A 186 20.46 4.03 29.22
N ASP A 187 20.19 5.29 29.47
CA ASP A 187 21.20 6.25 29.92
C ASP A 187 21.72 5.79 31.27
N ASN A 188 22.69 4.91 31.21
CA ASN A 188 23.49 4.57 32.39
C ASN A 188 24.66 5.57 32.49
N ASN A 189 24.43 6.59 33.31
CA ASN A 189 25.48 7.48 33.79
C ASN A 189 25.96 7.04 35.15
#